data_497c974066b1ee9b57aa74bcb6023042
#
_entry.id   497c974066b1ee9b57aa74bcb6023042
#
_cell.length_a   1.000
_cell.length_b   1.000
_cell.length_c   1.000
_cell.angle_alpha   90.00
_cell.angle_beta   90.00
_cell.angle_gamma   90.00
#
_symmetry.space_group_name_H-M   'P 1'
#
loop_
_entity.id
_entity.type
_entity.pdbx_description
1 polymer ?
#
loop_
_entity_poly.entity_id
_entity_poly.type
_entity_poly.pdbx_seq_one_letter_code
_entity_poly.pdbx_strand_id
1 'polypeptide(L)'
;MSTQYRSEVRRVLVITLILNIVVMAIKLLVGTLTGSLSVLADALHSVTDSANNILGLVTSQLSSPEPDRDHPYGHHKFEAVGALGIAAFLGVACFEILQQAIMRLFSEGEPLSIGQWELWLLMIVLGINIFVAFYERRVGQRINSPILIADAHHTMSDVWVTIAVLAGLLGVWILGYPWLDVVLAFPVAVMVFSSGWQVVKTNLPWLVDEVAIAPEAIHRIVMGVPGVINCHDIASRGVVGRQVFIEMHLIVEAEDVRTAHQITEAVEAALAKPYAPARFSIHVEPPSYQSDHLTYEGSAHSQAGP
;
A
#
# COMPACT_ATOMS: atom_id res chain seq x y z
N MET A 1 -0.74 22.64 7.02
CA MET A 1 -1.97 22.02 7.56
C MET A 1 -2.02 22.29 9.06
N SER A 2 -3.15 22.81 9.59
CA SER A 2 -3.27 23.13 11.01
C SER A 2 -3.20 21.88 11.88
N THR A 3 -2.61 21.99 13.08
CA THR A 3 -2.53 20.90 14.07
C THR A 3 -3.90 20.32 14.41
N GLN A 4 -4.95 21.15 14.38
CA GLN A 4 -6.33 20.76 14.62
C GLN A 4 -6.88 19.83 13.52
N TYR A 5 -6.57 20.09 12.25
CA TYR A 5 -6.95 19.22 11.13
C TYR A 5 -6.36 17.81 11.29
N ARG A 6 -5.05 17.72 11.56
CA ARG A 6 -4.36 16.42 11.76
C ARG A 6 -4.94 15.64 12.94
N SER A 7 -5.28 16.32 14.05
CA SER A 7 -5.85 15.66 15.22
C SER A 7 -7.26 15.13 14.97
N GLU A 8 -8.11 15.85 14.22
CA GLU A 8 -9.45 15.38 13.85
C GLU A 8 -9.39 14.16 12.90
N VAL A 9 -8.57 14.21 11.84
CA VAL A 9 -8.37 13.07 10.93
C VAL A 9 -7.90 11.84 11.71
N ARG A 10 -6.87 12.00 12.55
CA ARG A 10 -6.34 10.90 13.36
C ARG A 10 -7.38 10.29 14.29
N ARG A 11 -8.20 11.14 14.93
CA ARG A 11 -9.27 10.67 15.84
C ARG A 11 -10.29 9.82 15.09
N VAL A 12 -10.70 10.23 13.91
CA VAL A 12 -11.62 9.46 13.07
C VAL A 12 -11.00 8.12 12.71
N LEU A 13 -9.78 8.11 12.15
CA LEU A 13 -9.08 6.89 11.74
C LEU A 13 -8.87 5.89 12.90
N VAL A 14 -8.60 6.36 14.12
CA VAL A 14 -8.48 5.48 15.30
C VAL A 14 -9.83 4.88 15.70
N ILE A 15 -10.91 5.69 15.69
CA ILE A 15 -12.26 5.19 16.02
C ILE A 15 -12.70 4.16 14.99
N THR A 16 -12.53 4.43 13.70
CA THR A 16 -12.93 3.52 12.63
C THR A 16 -12.08 2.24 12.63
N LEU A 17 -10.78 2.33 12.90
CA LEU A 17 -9.92 1.16 13.09
C LEU A 17 -10.41 0.25 14.22
N ILE A 18 -10.77 0.80 15.37
CA ILE A 18 -11.30 0.01 16.50
C ILE A 18 -12.61 -0.68 16.08
N LEU A 19 -13.49 0.02 15.39
CA LEU A 19 -14.76 -0.54 14.91
C LEU A 19 -14.52 -1.63 13.84
N ASN A 20 -13.58 -1.44 12.93
CA ASN A 20 -13.20 -2.42 11.92
C ASN A 20 -12.61 -3.70 12.55
N ILE A 21 -11.79 -3.57 13.60
CA ILE A 21 -11.28 -4.73 14.37
C ILE A 21 -12.44 -5.48 15.04
N VAL A 22 -13.41 -4.78 15.60
CA VAL A 22 -14.61 -5.41 16.20
C VAL A 22 -15.42 -6.14 15.12
N VAL A 23 -15.66 -5.51 13.98
CA VAL A 23 -16.35 -6.10 12.82
C VAL A 23 -15.63 -7.36 12.35
N MET A 24 -14.32 -7.29 12.16
CA MET A 24 -13.46 -8.42 11.78
C MET A 24 -13.60 -9.58 12.78
N ALA A 25 -13.50 -9.30 14.08
CA ALA A 25 -13.61 -10.32 15.11
C ALA A 25 -14.99 -11.01 15.10
N ILE A 26 -16.07 -10.23 14.92
CA ILE A 26 -17.43 -10.79 14.82
C ILE A 26 -17.58 -11.66 13.57
N LYS A 27 -17.09 -11.19 12.39
CA LYS A 27 -17.13 -11.96 11.15
C LYS A 27 -16.35 -13.28 11.26
N LEU A 28 -15.14 -13.25 11.85
CA LEU A 28 -14.36 -14.47 12.10
C LEU A 28 -15.11 -15.45 13.01
N LEU A 29 -15.68 -14.94 14.11
CA LEU A 29 -16.46 -15.75 15.03
C LEU A 29 -17.66 -16.40 14.33
N VAL A 30 -18.46 -15.62 13.62
CA VAL A 30 -19.63 -16.12 12.88
C VAL A 30 -19.20 -17.11 11.81
N GLY A 31 -18.19 -16.77 10.99
CA GLY A 31 -17.70 -17.63 9.92
C GLY A 31 -17.20 -18.99 10.42
N THR A 32 -16.46 -19.01 11.54
CA THR A 32 -15.96 -20.26 12.14
C THR A 32 -17.07 -21.09 12.80
N LEU A 33 -18.03 -20.47 13.45
CA LEU A 33 -19.15 -21.18 14.12
C LEU A 33 -20.16 -21.74 13.13
N THR A 34 -20.47 -21.01 12.06
CA THR A 34 -21.40 -21.46 11.01
C THR A 34 -20.76 -22.37 9.98
N GLY A 35 -19.43 -22.33 9.85
CA GLY A 35 -18.69 -22.97 8.77
C GLY A 35 -18.92 -22.31 7.40
N SER A 36 -19.43 -21.06 7.36
CA SER A 36 -19.68 -20.31 6.13
C SER A 36 -18.39 -19.82 5.51
N LEU A 37 -18.14 -20.22 4.26
CA LEU A 37 -16.96 -19.81 3.51
C LEU A 37 -17.06 -18.37 3.01
N SER A 38 -18.28 -17.91 2.69
CA SER A 38 -18.49 -16.51 2.27
C SER A 38 -18.24 -15.53 3.41
N VAL A 39 -18.67 -15.87 4.65
CA VAL A 39 -18.37 -15.04 5.84
C VAL A 39 -16.89 -15.06 6.19
N LEU A 40 -16.22 -16.21 6.08
CA LEU A 40 -14.78 -16.30 6.31
C LEU A 40 -13.98 -15.48 5.29
N ALA A 41 -14.36 -15.52 4.01
CA ALA A 41 -13.76 -14.70 2.99
C ALA A 41 -13.97 -13.19 3.26
N ASP A 42 -15.18 -12.79 3.67
CA ASP A 42 -15.50 -11.41 4.05
C ASP A 42 -14.74 -10.97 5.32
N ALA A 43 -14.53 -11.89 6.28
CA ALA A 43 -13.67 -11.63 7.44
C ALA A 43 -12.21 -11.37 7.03
N LEU A 44 -11.65 -12.15 6.10
CA LEU A 44 -10.30 -11.95 5.57
C LEU A 44 -10.16 -10.62 4.82
N HIS A 45 -11.20 -10.19 4.10
CA HIS A 45 -11.24 -8.85 3.51
C HIS A 45 -11.08 -7.79 4.59
N SER A 46 -11.86 -7.89 5.68
CA SER A 46 -11.77 -6.97 6.83
C SER A 46 -10.39 -7.02 7.54
N VAL A 47 -9.66 -8.15 7.49
CA VAL A 47 -8.26 -8.23 7.96
C VAL A 47 -7.36 -7.34 7.09
N THR A 48 -7.53 -7.38 5.76
CA THR A 48 -6.75 -6.54 4.84
C THR A 48 -6.92 -5.06 5.14
N ASP A 49 -8.17 -4.63 5.34
CA ASP A 49 -8.51 -3.23 5.59
C ASP A 49 -7.96 -2.76 6.93
N SER A 50 -8.14 -3.58 7.97
CA SER A 50 -7.59 -3.30 9.30
C SER A 50 -6.06 -3.23 9.27
N ALA A 51 -5.40 -4.13 8.53
CA ALA A 51 -3.95 -4.16 8.38
C ALA A 51 -3.44 -2.91 7.64
N ASN A 52 -4.09 -2.51 6.54
CA ASN A 52 -3.75 -1.29 5.80
C ASN A 52 -3.92 -0.04 6.67
N ASN A 53 -4.98 0.04 7.47
CA ASN A 53 -5.20 1.15 8.41
C ASN A 53 -4.14 1.18 9.51
N ILE A 54 -3.76 0.02 10.07
CA ILE A 54 -2.67 -0.08 11.05
C ILE A 54 -1.35 0.36 10.42
N LEU A 55 -1.01 -0.15 9.23
CA LEU A 55 0.20 0.26 8.51
C LEU A 55 0.22 1.77 8.28
N GLY A 56 -0.90 2.36 7.82
CA GLY A 56 -1.03 3.80 7.65
C GLY A 56 -0.82 4.61 8.94
N LEU A 57 -1.37 4.14 10.07
CA LEU A 57 -1.19 4.77 11.38
C LEU A 57 0.24 4.59 11.92
N VAL A 58 0.82 3.39 11.78
CA VAL A 58 2.20 3.08 12.18
C VAL A 58 3.18 3.92 11.39
N THR A 59 2.98 4.02 10.07
CA THR A 59 3.80 4.87 9.19
C THR A 59 3.74 6.33 9.60
N SER A 60 2.56 6.81 10.00
CA SER A 60 2.40 8.21 10.40
C SER A 60 2.98 8.55 11.77
N GLN A 61 3.25 7.56 12.65
CA GLN A 61 3.59 7.78 14.04
C GLN A 61 4.86 7.11 14.57
N LEU A 62 5.20 5.90 14.10
CA LEU A 62 6.28 5.07 14.64
C LEU A 62 7.48 4.91 13.70
N SER A 63 7.25 5.07 12.41
CA SER A 63 8.37 5.17 11.49
C SER A 63 8.90 6.59 11.59
N SER A 64 9.77 6.83 12.58
CA SER A 64 10.76 7.91 12.42
C SER A 64 11.43 7.61 11.09
N PRO A 65 11.19 8.42 10.04
CA PRO A 65 11.88 8.23 8.76
C PRO A 65 13.38 8.48 8.92
N GLU A 66 13.80 8.85 10.13
CA GLU A 66 15.15 9.24 10.44
C GLU A 66 16.07 8.04 10.39
N PRO A 67 17.20 8.18 9.68
CA PRO A 67 18.27 7.20 9.69
C PRO A 67 18.85 7.03 11.10
N ASP A 68 19.18 5.80 11.47
CA ASP A 68 20.00 5.49 12.63
C ASP A 68 21.32 4.86 12.21
N ARG A 69 22.12 4.42 13.18
CA ARG A 69 23.43 3.83 12.93
C ARG A 69 23.33 2.53 12.14
N ASP A 70 22.31 1.72 12.43
CA ASP A 70 22.13 0.39 11.84
C ASP A 70 21.34 0.46 10.52
N HIS A 71 20.54 1.51 10.36
CA HIS A 71 19.70 1.74 9.17
C HIS A 71 19.92 3.15 8.60
N PRO A 72 21.06 3.40 7.92
CA PRO A 72 21.44 4.73 7.43
C PRO A 72 20.52 5.31 6.35
N TYR A 73 19.65 4.49 5.77
CA TYR A 73 18.63 4.89 4.80
C TYR A 73 17.22 5.01 5.41
N GLY A 74 17.08 4.85 6.76
CA GLY A 74 15.82 4.87 7.47
C GLY A 74 15.10 3.51 7.49
N HIS A 75 13.92 3.47 8.14
CA HIS A 75 13.20 2.23 8.45
C HIS A 75 12.02 1.95 7.52
N HIS A 76 11.85 2.73 6.47
CA HIS A 76 10.67 2.63 5.58
C HIS A 76 10.48 1.25 4.93
N LYS A 77 11.56 0.51 4.63
CA LYS A 77 11.47 -0.82 4.01
C LYS A 77 10.83 -1.87 4.93
N PHE A 78 10.90 -1.71 6.27
CA PHE A 78 10.23 -2.62 7.21
C PHE A 78 8.71 -2.62 7.06
N GLU A 79 8.13 -1.46 6.74
CA GLU A 79 6.69 -1.35 6.43
C GLU A 79 6.32 -2.19 5.22
N ALA A 80 7.10 -2.09 4.14
CA ALA A 80 6.87 -2.86 2.93
C ALA A 80 7.02 -4.38 3.18
N VAL A 81 8.01 -4.81 3.99
CA VAL A 81 8.16 -6.22 4.41
C VAL A 81 6.94 -6.69 5.19
N GLY A 82 6.46 -5.88 6.16
CA GLY A 82 5.25 -6.19 6.93
C GLY A 82 4.02 -6.32 6.04
N ALA A 83 3.84 -5.39 5.09
CA ALA A 83 2.74 -5.42 4.12
C ALA A 83 2.78 -6.68 3.24
N LEU A 84 3.96 -7.08 2.76
CA LEU A 84 4.12 -8.32 1.99
C LEU A 84 3.86 -9.57 2.83
N GLY A 85 4.23 -9.57 4.11
CA GLY A 85 3.89 -10.65 5.03
C GLY A 85 2.38 -10.83 5.18
N ILE A 86 1.63 -9.74 5.32
CA ILE A 86 0.17 -9.75 5.37
C ILE A 86 -0.41 -10.25 4.03
N ALA A 87 0.09 -9.75 2.90
CA ALA A 87 -0.37 -10.19 1.58
C ALA A 87 -0.14 -11.69 1.34
N ALA A 88 1.00 -12.23 1.79
CA ALA A 88 1.31 -13.66 1.71
C ALA A 88 0.34 -14.49 2.58
N PHE A 89 0.08 -14.07 3.81
CA PHE A 89 -0.90 -14.71 4.70
C PHE A 89 -2.30 -14.74 4.06
N LEU A 90 -2.75 -13.60 3.51
CA LEU A 90 -4.04 -13.50 2.84
C LEU A 90 -4.13 -14.39 1.59
N GLY A 91 -3.03 -14.49 0.84
CA GLY A 91 -2.94 -15.37 -0.33
C GLY A 91 -3.14 -16.85 0.06
N VAL A 92 -2.49 -17.31 1.13
CA VAL A 92 -2.65 -18.68 1.66
C VAL A 92 -4.08 -18.91 2.14
N ALA A 93 -4.61 -18.01 2.97
CA ALA A 93 -5.96 -18.14 3.51
C ALA A 93 -7.05 -18.09 2.41
N CYS A 94 -6.88 -17.24 1.40
CA CYS A 94 -7.75 -17.19 0.23
C CYS A 94 -7.72 -18.52 -0.55
N PHE A 95 -6.52 -19.08 -0.75
CA PHE A 95 -6.36 -20.39 -1.41
C PHE A 95 -7.06 -21.50 -0.64
N GLU A 96 -6.93 -21.54 0.69
CA GLU A 96 -7.62 -22.53 1.54
C GLU A 96 -9.15 -22.41 1.43
N ILE A 97 -9.71 -21.19 1.44
CA ILE A 97 -11.15 -20.98 1.26
C ILE A 97 -11.61 -21.45 -0.11
N LEU A 98 -10.89 -21.12 -1.18
CA LEU A 98 -11.22 -21.57 -2.53
C LEU A 98 -11.13 -23.07 -2.67
N GLN A 99 -10.12 -23.72 -2.09
CA GLN A 99 -10.00 -25.16 -2.04
C GLN A 99 -11.18 -25.80 -1.33
N GLN A 100 -11.57 -25.29 -0.16
CA GLN A 100 -12.74 -25.79 0.56
C GLN A 100 -14.04 -25.56 -0.22
N ALA A 101 -14.19 -24.40 -0.88
CA ALA A 101 -15.35 -24.11 -1.72
C ALA A 101 -15.47 -25.11 -2.89
N ILE A 102 -14.35 -25.40 -3.58
CA ILE A 102 -14.31 -26.38 -4.64
C ILE A 102 -14.64 -27.79 -4.12
N MET A 103 -14.05 -28.20 -3.00
CA MET A 103 -14.34 -29.50 -2.39
C MET A 103 -15.82 -29.65 -2.01
N ARG A 104 -16.45 -28.60 -1.48
CA ARG A 104 -17.89 -28.61 -1.14
C ARG A 104 -18.80 -28.70 -2.35
N LEU A 105 -18.38 -28.23 -3.53
CA LEU A 105 -19.16 -28.38 -4.77
C LEU A 105 -19.24 -29.85 -5.24
N PHE A 106 -18.22 -30.66 -4.93
CA PHE A 106 -18.10 -32.06 -5.41
C PHE A 106 -18.39 -33.10 -4.33
N SER A 107 -18.60 -32.70 -3.07
CA SER A 107 -18.95 -33.56 -1.95
C SER A 107 -20.33 -33.17 -1.39
N GLU A 108 -21.07 -34.11 -0.81
CA GLU A 108 -22.20 -33.80 0.03
C GLU A 108 -21.66 -33.08 1.26
N GLY A 109 -21.58 -31.71 1.16
CA GLY A 109 -20.93 -30.88 2.16
C GLY A 109 -21.59 -30.99 3.54
N GLU A 110 -20.81 -30.80 4.60
CA GLU A 110 -21.38 -30.68 5.94
C GLU A 110 -22.42 -29.54 5.97
N PRO A 111 -23.59 -29.79 6.59
CA PRO A 111 -24.63 -28.77 6.68
C PRO A 111 -24.13 -27.57 7.47
N LEU A 112 -24.33 -26.37 6.92
CA LEU A 112 -24.03 -25.12 7.62
C LEU A 112 -24.91 -25.02 8.86
N SER A 113 -24.31 -24.78 10.01
CA SER A 113 -25.04 -24.59 11.27
C SER A 113 -25.36 -23.11 11.48
N ILE A 114 -26.40 -22.63 10.82
CA ILE A 114 -26.79 -21.22 10.91
C ILE A 114 -27.94 -21.08 11.92
N GLY A 115 -27.65 -20.39 13.04
CA GLY A 115 -28.67 -20.03 14.04
C GLY A 115 -29.14 -18.58 13.86
N GLN A 116 -30.19 -18.23 14.58
CA GLN A 116 -30.72 -16.86 14.56
C GLN A 116 -29.73 -15.83 15.10
N TRP A 117 -28.92 -16.20 16.08
CA TRP A 117 -28.03 -15.24 16.75
C TRP A 117 -26.81 -14.88 15.87
N GLU A 118 -26.33 -15.76 15.00
CA GLU A 118 -25.26 -15.47 14.02
C GLU A 118 -25.75 -14.46 12.99
N LEU A 119 -27.00 -14.59 12.54
CA LEU A 119 -27.63 -13.62 11.65
C LEU A 119 -27.77 -12.24 12.33
N TRP A 120 -28.12 -12.19 13.61
CA TRP A 120 -28.17 -10.94 14.37
C TRP A 120 -26.78 -10.32 14.53
N LEU A 121 -25.73 -11.11 14.73
CA LEU A 121 -24.37 -10.59 14.79
C LEU A 121 -23.95 -9.94 13.45
N LEU A 122 -24.29 -10.58 12.32
CA LEU A 122 -24.01 -9.99 10.99
C LEU A 122 -24.86 -8.73 10.72
N MET A 123 -26.09 -8.65 11.24
CA MET A 123 -26.87 -7.42 11.20
C MET A 123 -26.21 -6.29 12.01
N ILE A 124 -25.61 -6.61 13.17
CA ILE A 124 -24.84 -5.63 13.95
C ILE A 124 -23.60 -5.18 13.17
N VAL A 125 -22.87 -6.11 12.54
CA VAL A 125 -21.74 -5.80 11.64
C VAL A 125 -22.17 -4.85 10.53
N LEU A 126 -23.27 -5.14 9.85
CA LEU A 126 -23.82 -4.27 8.82
C LEU A 126 -24.15 -2.87 9.36
N GLY A 127 -24.77 -2.79 10.54
CA GLY A 127 -25.06 -1.53 11.21
C GLY A 127 -23.80 -0.72 11.55
N ILE A 128 -22.74 -1.39 12.02
CA ILE A 128 -21.44 -0.75 12.31
C ILE A 128 -20.82 -0.22 11.01
N ASN A 129 -20.76 -1.01 9.94
CA ASN A 129 -20.19 -0.59 8.66
C ASN A 129 -20.93 0.61 8.07
N ILE A 130 -22.28 0.59 8.11
CA ILE A 130 -23.09 1.74 7.68
C ILE A 130 -22.76 2.98 8.52
N PHE A 131 -22.70 2.83 9.84
CA PHE A 131 -22.34 3.94 10.74
C PHE A 131 -20.96 4.51 10.42
N VAL A 132 -19.96 3.65 10.24
CA VAL A 132 -18.58 4.06 9.91
C VAL A 132 -18.55 4.83 8.59
N ALA A 133 -19.15 4.29 7.52
CA ALA A 133 -19.18 4.94 6.21
C ALA A 133 -19.81 6.35 6.26
N PHE A 134 -20.93 6.48 6.96
CA PHE A 134 -21.60 7.79 7.12
C PHE A 134 -20.79 8.74 8.02
N TYR A 135 -20.19 8.24 9.08
CA TYR A 135 -19.36 9.03 10.01
C TYR A 135 -18.13 9.61 9.29
N GLU A 136 -17.38 8.77 8.60
CA GLU A 136 -16.19 9.17 7.82
C GLU A 136 -16.57 10.19 6.74
N ARG A 137 -17.62 9.90 5.97
CA ARG A 137 -18.09 10.80 4.92
C ARG A 137 -18.50 12.17 5.49
N ARG A 138 -19.25 12.19 6.59
CA ARG A 138 -19.71 13.44 7.20
C ARG A 138 -18.55 14.27 7.75
N VAL A 139 -17.61 13.64 8.44
CA VAL A 139 -16.44 14.36 8.98
C VAL A 139 -15.52 14.76 7.83
N GLY A 140 -15.24 13.87 6.89
CA GLY A 140 -14.42 14.14 5.71
C GLY A 140 -14.90 15.34 4.90
N GLN A 141 -16.21 15.46 4.67
CA GLN A 141 -16.82 16.62 4.02
C GLN A 141 -16.68 17.90 4.86
N ARG A 142 -16.86 17.79 6.18
CA ARG A 142 -16.79 18.96 7.08
C ARG A 142 -15.39 19.58 7.14
N ILE A 143 -14.35 18.74 7.13
CA ILE A 143 -12.96 19.21 7.22
C ILE A 143 -12.24 19.24 5.87
N ASN A 144 -12.95 18.96 4.76
CA ASN A 144 -12.41 18.82 3.40
C ASN A 144 -11.20 17.85 3.34
N SER A 145 -11.37 16.65 3.93
CA SER A 145 -10.34 15.61 3.92
C SER A 145 -10.60 14.59 2.80
N PRO A 146 -9.80 14.60 1.71
CA PRO A 146 -9.94 13.61 0.64
C PRO A 146 -9.72 12.18 1.12
N ILE A 147 -8.84 11.98 2.12
CA ILE A 147 -8.54 10.67 2.70
C ILE A 147 -9.78 10.06 3.35
N LEU A 148 -10.46 10.81 4.23
CA LEU A 148 -11.68 10.32 4.89
C LEU A 148 -12.84 10.10 3.92
N ILE A 149 -12.92 10.89 2.84
CA ILE A 149 -13.94 10.71 1.81
C ILE A 149 -13.67 9.43 1.00
N ALA A 150 -12.41 9.17 0.67
CA ALA A 150 -12.01 7.94 -0.02
C ALA A 150 -12.25 6.70 0.84
N ASP A 151 -11.90 6.76 2.14
CA ASP A 151 -12.13 5.69 3.12
C ASP A 151 -13.63 5.39 3.27
N ALA A 152 -14.47 6.44 3.38
CA ALA A 152 -15.93 6.29 3.41
C ALA A 152 -16.51 5.59 2.16
N HIS A 153 -15.93 5.82 0.98
CA HIS A 153 -16.33 5.12 -0.24
C HIS A 153 -15.94 3.65 -0.20
N HIS A 154 -14.75 3.33 0.32
CA HIS A 154 -14.30 1.96 0.51
C HIS A 154 -15.21 1.22 1.49
N THR A 155 -15.44 1.78 2.68
CA THR A 155 -16.35 1.20 3.69
C THR A 155 -17.77 1.02 3.16
N MET A 156 -18.26 1.91 2.27
CA MET A 156 -19.54 1.72 1.61
C MET A 156 -19.55 0.51 0.66
N SER A 157 -18.42 0.18 0.03
CA SER A 157 -18.30 -1.05 -0.77
C SER A 157 -18.39 -2.30 0.13
N ASP A 158 -17.79 -2.26 1.32
CA ASP A 158 -17.86 -3.35 2.30
C ASP A 158 -19.30 -3.57 2.82
N VAL A 159 -20.09 -2.49 2.93
CA VAL A 159 -21.53 -2.59 3.23
C VAL A 159 -22.24 -3.46 2.19
N TRP A 160 -21.98 -3.27 0.89
CA TRP A 160 -22.58 -4.06 -0.16
C TRP A 160 -22.13 -5.52 -0.13
N VAL A 161 -20.85 -5.78 0.15
CA VAL A 161 -20.34 -7.15 0.34
C VAL A 161 -21.03 -7.83 1.52
N THR A 162 -21.12 -7.15 2.67
CA THR A 162 -21.78 -7.67 3.87
C THR A 162 -23.28 -7.94 3.61
N ILE A 163 -23.98 -7.08 2.84
CA ILE A 163 -25.37 -7.31 2.43
C ILE A 163 -25.47 -8.57 1.56
N ALA A 164 -24.60 -8.75 0.59
CA ALA A 164 -24.60 -9.92 -0.29
C ALA A 164 -24.37 -11.22 0.50
N VAL A 165 -23.38 -11.23 1.40
CA VAL A 165 -23.06 -12.37 2.28
C VAL A 165 -24.24 -12.68 3.19
N LEU A 166 -24.84 -11.67 3.83
CA LEU A 166 -25.99 -11.84 4.71
C LEU A 166 -27.20 -12.38 3.94
N ALA A 167 -27.47 -11.86 2.74
CA ALA A 167 -28.54 -12.37 1.88
C ALA A 167 -28.32 -13.83 1.47
N GLY A 168 -27.07 -14.21 1.19
CA GLY A 168 -26.69 -15.60 0.92
C GLY A 168 -26.93 -16.52 2.10
N LEU A 169 -26.49 -16.13 3.31
CA LEU A 169 -26.74 -16.90 4.52
C LEU A 169 -28.25 -17.03 4.84
N LEU A 170 -28.99 -15.95 4.68
CA LEU A 170 -30.46 -15.97 4.80
C LEU A 170 -31.09 -16.95 3.79
N GLY A 171 -30.57 -16.96 2.56
CA GLY A 171 -30.98 -17.91 1.52
C GLY A 171 -30.69 -19.35 1.94
N VAL A 172 -29.51 -19.63 2.48
CA VAL A 172 -29.17 -20.96 3.03
C VAL A 172 -30.11 -21.32 4.17
N TRP A 173 -30.33 -20.41 5.11
CA TRP A 173 -31.17 -20.65 6.30
C TRP A 173 -32.64 -20.90 5.97
N ILE A 174 -33.21 -20.15 5.00
CA ILE A 174 -34.63 -20.24 4.64
C ILE A 174 -34.89 -21.36 3.63
N LEU A 175 -34.04 -21.46 2.58
CA LEU A 175 -34.23 -22.37 1.46
C LEU A 175 -33.54 -23.73 1.65
N GLY A 176 -32.58 -23.83 2.59
CA GLY A 176 -31.83 -25.04 2.83
C GLY A 176 -30.83 -25.40 1.73
N TYR A 177 -30.35 -24.42 0.95
CA TYR A 177 -29.40 -24.63 -0.16
C TYR A 177 -27.96 -24.22 0.21
N PRO A 178 -27.11 -25.11 0.75
CA PRO A 178 -25.74 -24.78 1.16
C PRO A 178 -24.83 -24.27 0.02
N TRP A 179 -25.12 -24.64 -1.22
CA TRP A 179 -24.36 -24.18 -2.39
C TRP A 179 -24.38 -22.65 -2.60
N LEU A 180 -25.38 -21.94 -2.06
CA LEU A 180 -25.45 -20.48 -2.12
C LEU A 180 -24.25 -19.82 -1.42
N ASP A 181 -23.86 -20.34 -0.25
CA ASP A 181 -22.66 -19.86 0.47
C ASP A 181 -21.40 -20.10 -0.33
N VAL A 182 -21.27 -21.28 -0.94
CA VAL A 182 -20.12 -21.62 -1.79
C VAL A 182 -20.01 -20.69 -2.98
N VAL A 183 -21.13 -20.42 -3.69
CA VAL A 183 -21.13 -19.52 -4.86
C VAL A 183 -20.75 -18.10 -4.46
N LEU A 184 -21.20 -17.62 -3.30
CA LEU A 184 -20.85 -16.29 -2.80
C LEU A 184 -19.41 -16.21 -2.29
N ALA A 185 -18.82 -17.30 -1.82
CA ALA A 185 -17.44 -17.32 -1.38
C ALA A 185 -16.44 -16.98 -2.52
N PHE A 186 -16.73 -17.37 -3.78
CA PHE A 186 -15.84 -17.11 -4.92
C PHE A 186 -15.63 -15.61 -5.20
N PRO A 187 -16.66 -14.78 -5.43
CA PRO A 187 -16.44 -13.36 -5.69
C PRO A 187 -15.77 -12.64 -4.52
N VAL A 188 -16.11 -13.00 -3.26
CA VAL A 188 -15.46 -12.41 -2.08
C VAL A 188 -13.98 -12.83 -2.01
N ALA A 189 -13.67 -14.10 -2.24
CA ALA A 189 -12.27 -14.58 -2.30
C ALA A 189 -11.48 -13.89 -3.41
N VAL A 190 -12.07 -13.64 -4.58
CA VAL A 190 -11.42 -12.87 -5.66
C VAL A 190 -11.14 -11.44 -5.23
N MET A 191 -12.06 -10.81 -4.48
CA MET A 191 -11.83 -9.47 -3.92
C MET A 191 -10.65 -9.47 -2.94
N VAL A 192 -10.60 -10.42 -2.00
CA VAL A 192 -9.48 -10.58 -1.05
C VAL A 192 -8.16 -10.78 -1.80
N PHE A 193 -8.14 -11.68 -2.78
CA PHE A 193 -6.95 -11.92 -3.60
C PHE A 193 -6.50 -10.66 -4.34
N SER A 194 -7.43 -9.93 -4.95
CA SER A 194 -7.12 -8.69 -5.67
C SER A 194 -6.56 -7.61 -4.75
N SER A 195 -7.08 -7.49 -3.53
CA SER A 195 -6.57 -6.56 -2.50
C SER A 195 -5.15 -6.94 -2.08
N GLY A 196 -4.91 -8.22 -1.77
CA GLY A 196 -3.56 -8.73 -1.46
C GLY A 196 -2.57 -8.51 -2.62
N TRP A 197 -3.00 -8.73 -3.85
CA TRP A 197 -2.19 -8.48 -5.05
C TRP A 197 -1.85 -7.01 -5.23
N GLN A 198 -2.77 -6.12 -4.89
CA GLN A 198 -2.49 -4.67 -4.92
C GLN A 198 -1.46 -4.27 -3.87
N VAL A 199 -1.52 -4.84 -2.66
CA VAL A 199 -0.48 -4.66 -1.64
C VAL A 199 0.89 -5.08 -2.16
N VAL A 200 0.99 -6.24 -2.83
CA VAL A 200 2.24 -6.69 -3.45
C VAL A 200 2.73 -5.69 -4.50
N LYS A 201 1.88 -5.29 -5.45
CA LYS A 201 2.23 -4.34 -6.51
C LYS A 201 2.70 -2.98 -5.98
N THR A 202 2.15 -2.54 -4.86
CA THR A 202 2.51 -1.23 -4.29
C THR A 202 3.81 -1.27 -3.50
N ASN A 203 4.12 -2.39 -2.84
CA ASN A 203 5.24 -2.47 -1.89
C ASN A 203 6.48 -3.17 -2.47
N LEU A 204 6.29 -4.11 -3.41
CA LEU A 204 7.40 -4.84 -4.01
C LEU A 204 8.38 -3.94 -4.78
N PRO A 205 7.93 -2.98 -5.63
CA PRO A 205 8.82 -2.08 -6.35
C PRO A 205 9.80 -1.36 -5.43
N TRP A 206 9.32 -0.95 -4.29
CA TRP A 206 10.15 -0.27 -3.30
C TRP A 206 11.22 -1.16 -2.64
N LEU A 207 10.91 -2.42 -2.41
CA LEU A 207 11.87 -3.37 -1.83
C LEU A 207 12.97 -3.77 -2.81
N VAL A 208 12.65 -3.86 -4.09
CA VAL A 208 13.60 -4.24 -5.16
C VAL A 208 14.28 -3.03 -5.81
N ASP A 209 14.16 -1.85 -5.19
CA ASP A 209 14.76 -0.60 -5.67
C ASP A 209 14.39 -0.27 -7.14
N GLU A 210 13.10 -0.47 -7.52
CA GLU A 210 12.59 -0.05 -8.82
C GLU A 210 12.73 1.47 -8.99
N VAL A 211 12.94 1.89 -10.22
CA VAL A 211 13.14 3.31 -10.59
C VAL A 211 11.98 4.17 -10.09
N ALA A 212 12.29 5.13 -9.20
CA ALA A 212 11.30 6.04 -8.62
C ALA A 212 10.98 7.23 -9.55
N ILE A 213 11.97 7.69 -10.31
CA ILE A 213 11.87 8.82 -11.22
C ILE A 213 12.58 8.43 -12.52
N ALA A 214 11.91 8.63 -13.64
CA ALA A 214 12.50 8.34 -14.95
C ALA A 214 13.83 9.11 -15.15
N PRO A 215 14.93 8.43 -15.53
CA PRO A 215 16.25 9.04 -15.70
C PRO A 215 16.22 10.26 -16.64
N GLU A 216 15.39 10.23 -17.68
CA GLU A 216 15.22 11.34 -18.64
C GLU A 216 14.62 12.60 -17.97
N ALA A 217 13.79 12.42 -16.94
CA ALA A 217 13.20 13.55 -16.20
C ALA A 217 14.27 14.21 -15.30
N ILE A 218 15.11 13.41 -14.66
CA ILE A 218 16.25 13.89 -13.86
C ILE A 218 17.24 14.59 -14.78
N HIS A 219 17.67 13.95 -15.87
CA HIS A 219 18.60 14.50 -16.85
C HIS A 219 18.15 15.87 -17.38
N ARG A 220 16.87 16.01 -17.74
CA ARG A 220 16.32 17.26 -18.24
C ARG A 220 16.43 18.41 -17.23
N ILE A 221 16.22 18.14 -15.96
CA ILE A 221 16.34 19.15 -14.89
C ILE A 221 17.80 19.52 -14.68
N VAL A 222 18.68 18.54 -14.61
CA VAL A 222 20.12 18.70 -14.36
C VAL A 222 20.79 19.47 -15.49
N MET A 223 20.47 19.15 -16.74
CA MET A 223 20.99 19.86 -17.92
C MET A 223 20.54 21.34 -18.01
N GLY A 224 19.52 21.72 -17.25
CA GLY A 224 19.08 23.11 -17.11
C GLY A 224 19.92 23.93 -16.12
N VAL A 225 20.86 23.34 -15.41
CA VAL A 225 21.68 24.02 -14.41
C VAL A 225 22.96 24.57 -15.06
N PRO A 226 23.27 25.87 -14.91
CA PRO A 226 24.50 26.45 -15.45
C PRO A 226 25.76 25.79 -14.92
N GLY A 227 26.72 25.50 -15.80
CA GLY A 227 27.98 24.85 -15.44
C GLY A 227 27.92 23.30 -15.53
N VAL A 228 26.77 22.71 -15.78
CA VAL A 228 26.64 21.29 -16.10
C VAL A 228 26.93 21.08 -17.59
N ILE A 229 27.84 20.16 -17.89
CA ILE A 229 28.15 19.72 -19.25
C ILE A 229 27.32 18.52 -19.65
N ASN A 230 27.27 17.50 -18.74
CA ASN A 230 26.47 16.29 -18.94
C ASN A 230 26.17 15.63 -17.58
N CYS A 231 25.16 14.77 -17.54
CA CYS A 231 24.95 13.82 -16.44
C CYS A 231 24.59 12.45 -17.01
N HIS A 232 25.14 11.42 -16.38
CA HIS A 232 24.98 10.02 -16.81
C HIS A 232 24.95 9.07 -15.60
N ASP A 233 24.77 7.78 -15.84
CA ASP A 233 24.61 6.74 -14.82
C ASP A 233 23.58 7.11 -13.74
N ILE A 234 22.44 7.63 -14.21
CA ILE A 234 21.39 8.10 -13.35
C ILE A 234 20.60 6.91 -12.79
N ALA A 235 20.54 6.80 -11.46
CA ALA A 235 19.72 5.86 -10.75
C ALA A 235 18.83 6.59 -9.74
N SER A 236 17.63 6.10 -9.56
CA SER A 236 16.73 6.61 -8.52
C SER A 236 15.94 5.48 -7.90
N ARG A 237 15.69 5.57 -6.59
CA ARG A 237 14.87 4.62 -5.83
C ARG A 237 14.09 5.32 -4.74
N GLY A 238 13.08 4.65 -4.20
CA GLY A 238 12.23 5.20 -3.15
C GLY A 238 10.83 5.51 -3.62
N VAL A 239 10.15 6.45 -2.94
CA VAL A 239 8.77 6.85 -3.25
C VAL A 239 8.68 8.37 -3.29
N VAL A 240 8.26 8.91 -4.42
CA VAL A 240 8.07 10.37 -4.60
C VAL A 240 7.03 10.86 -3.59
N GLY A 241 7.38 11.94 -2.87
CA GLY A 241 6.58 12.52 -1.80
C GLY A 241 6.78 11.88 -0.41
N ARG A 242 7.53 10.77 -0.30
CA ARG A 242 7.94 10.16 0.98
C ARG A 242 9.44 10.30 1.22
N GLN A 243 10.24 9.63 0.44
CA GLN A 243 11.71 9.72 0.40
C GLN A 243 12.20 9.15 -0.92
N VAL A 244 13.03 9.90 -1.61
CA VAL A 244 13.71 9.47 -2.85
C VAL A 244 15.21 9.56 -2.66
N PHE A 245 15.92 8.59 -3.22
CA PHE A 245 17.37 8.58 -3.34
C PHE A 245 17.70 8.71 -4.83
N ILE A 246 18.56 9.65 -5.16
CA ILE A 246 18.99 9.92 -6.55
C ILE A 246 20.52 9.84 -6.56
N GLU A 247 21.03 9.00 -7.42
CA GLU A 247 22.45 8.80 -7.65
C GLU A 247 22.75 9.14 -9.12
N MET A 248 23.89 9.81 -9.38
CA MET A 248 24.30 10.16 -10.74
C MET A 248 25.78 10.54 -10.80
N HIS A 249 26.31 10.48 -12.00
CA HIS A 249 27.59 11.09 -12.36
C HIS A 249 27.32 12.42 -13.06
N LEU A 250 28.09 13.45 -12.72
CA LEU A 250 27.90 14.81 -13.15
C LEU A 250 29.18 15.38 -13.73
N ILE A 251 29.20 15.67 -15.02
CA ILE A 251 30.31 16.32 -15.69
C ILE A 251 30.08 17.84 -15.63
N VAL A 252 31.02 18.57 -15.03
CA VAL A 252 30.89 19.99 -14.77
C VAL A 252 32.03 20.81 -15.40
N GLU A 253 31.75 22.03 -15.79
CA GLU A 253 32.72 23.03 -16.21
C GLU A 253 33.25 23.76 -14.97
N ALA A 254 34.26 23.17 -14.31
CA ALA A 254 34.86 23.72 -13.09
C ALA A 254 36.38 23.52 -13.08
N GLU A 255 37.11 24.57 -12.71
CA GLU A 255 38.58 24.53 -12.57
C GLU A 255 39.02 24.15 -11.14
N ASP A 256 38.12 24.27 -10.17
CA ASP A 256 38.39 23.96 -8.78
C ASP A 256 37.23 23.28 -8.08
N VAL A 257 37.53 22.62 -6.93
CA VAL A 257 36.55 21.88 -6.13
C VAL A 257 35.42 22.78 -5.61
N ARG A 258 35.71 24.05 -5.34
CA ARG A 258 34.68 25.01 -4.82
C ARG A 258 33.64 25.29 -5.86
N THR A 259 34.04 25.56 -7.09
CA THR A 259 33.13 25.81 -8.23
C THR A 259 32.33 24.55 -8.53
N ALA A 260 32.97 23.38 -8.56
CA ALA A 260 32.28 22.11 -8.74
C ALA A 260 31.19 21.86 -7.66
N HIS A 261 31.53 22.12 -6.40
CA HIS A 261 30.58 21.99 -5.28
C HIS A 261 29.39 22.94 -5.42
N GLN A 262 29.60 24.20 -5.83
CA GLN A 262 28.50 25.15 -6.05
C GLN A 262 27.53 24.71 -7.17
N ILE A 263 28.08 24.12 -8.24
CA ILE A 263 27.23 23.54 -9.32
C ILE A 263 26.44 22.37 -8.77
N THR A 264 27.07 21.48 -7.99
CA THR A 264 26.39 20.34 -7.37
C THR A 264 25.26 20.76 -6.45
N GLU A 265 25.46 21.77 -5.58
CA GLU A 265 24.40 22.33 -4.74
C GLU A 265 23.24 22.92 -5.56
N ALA A 266 23.54 23.58 -6.70
CA ALA A 266 22.51 24.10 -7.59
C ALA A 266 21.70 22.96 -8.25
N VAL A 267 22.33 21.84 -8.62
CA VAL A 267 21.66 20.64 -9.12
C VAL A 267 20.76 20.03 -8.05
N GLU A 268 21.28 19.85 -6.83
CA GLU A 268 20.48 19.35 -5.71
C GLU A 268 19.25 20.23 -5.43
N ALA A 269 19.43 21.55 -5.41
CA ALA A 269 18.34 22.50 -5.22
C ALA A 269 17.28 22.45 -6.35
N ALA A 270 17.72 22.25 -7.60
CA ALA A 270 16.82 22.11 -8.74
C ALA A 270 15.99 20.83 -8.67
N LEU A 271 16.60 19.71 -8.29
CA LEU A 271 15.93 18.42 -8.13
C LEU A 271 15.05 18.37 -6.87
N ALA A 272 15.44 19.05 -5.79
CA ALA A 272 14.65 19.09 -4.57
C ALA A 272 13.28 19.76 -4.76
N LYS A 273 13.16 20.73 -5.69
CA LYS A 273 11.87 21.42 -5.94
C LYS A 273 10.72 20.46 -6.27
N PRO A 274 10.84 19.54 -7.28
CA PRO A 274 9.77 18.61 -7.62
C PRO A 274 9.75 17.33 -6.76
N TYR A 275 10.90 16.92 -6.17
CA TYR A 275 11.07 15.57 -5.62
C TYR A 275 11.35 15.51 -4.12
N ALA A 276 11.31 16.63 -3.38
CA ALA A 276 11.51 16.60 -1.94
C ALA A 276 10.41 15.78 -1.22
N PRO A 277 10.78 15.05 -0.13
CA PRO A 277 12.11 14.90 0.42
C PRO A 277 12.99 13.95 -0.39
N ALA A 278 14.20 14.40 -0.76
CA ALA A 278 15.14 13.62 -1.56
C ALA A 278 16.55 13.67 -0.94
N ARG A 279 17.32 12.62 -1.16
CA ARG A 279 18.75 12.54 -0.81
C ARG A 279 19.54 12.26 -2.07
N PHE A 280 20.61 13.03 -2.26
CA PHE A 280 21.43 12.98 -3.47
C PHE A 280 22.79 12.39 -3.18
N SER A 281 23.31 11.61 -4.14
CA SER A 281 24.70 11.13 -4.20
C SER A 281 25.20 11.43 -5.60
N ILE A 282 26.05 12.44 -5.71
CA ILE A 282 26.54 12.95 -6.99
C ILE A 282 28.05 12.73 -7.07
N HIS A 283 28.47 11.91 -8.03
CA HIS A 283 29.87 11.76 -8.38
C HIS A 283 30.25 12.80 -9.43
N VAL A 284 31.18 13.69 -9.07
CA VAL A 284 31.57 14.80 -9.96
C VAL A 284 32.77 14.39 -10.79
N GLU A 285 32.69 14.63 -12.10
CA GLU A 285 33.71 14.28 -13.09
C GLU A 285 34.22 15.51 -13.88
N PRO A 286 35.47 15.49 -14.30
CA PRO A 286 36.07 16.59 -15.06
C PRO A 286 35.55 16.63 -16.50
N PRO A 287 35.67 17.79 -17.21
CA PRO A 287 35.21 17.94 -18.61
C PRO A 287 35.86 16.98 -19.61
N SER A 288 37.01 16.40 -19.26
CA SER A 288 37.69 15.41 -20.11
C SER A 288 37.02 14.04 -20.13
N TYR A 289 36.10 13.78 -19.18
CA TYR A 289 35.30 12.54 -19.15
C TYR A 289 34.16 12.62 -20.16
N GLN A 290 33.87 11.52 -20.84
CA GLN A 290 32.76 11.41 -21.78
C GLN A 290 32.01 10.10 -21.54
N SER A 291 30.70 10.20 -21.41
CA SER A 291 29.80 9.05 -21.34
C SER A 291 28.50 9.37 -22.08
N ASP A 292 28.06 8.42 -22.90
CA ASP A 292 26.78 8.50 -23.63
C ASP A 292 25.66 7.69 -22.93
N HIS A 293 25.96 7.06 -21.79
CA HIS A 293 25.02 6.19 -21.08
C HIS A 293 24.18 6.98 -20.09
N LEU A 294 22.88 7.07 -20.32
CA LEU A 294 21.96 7.74 -19.39
C LEU A 294 21.80 6.97 -18.08
N THR A 295 21.85 5.64 -18.14
CA THR A 295 21.69 4.72 -17.01
C THR A 295 22.84 3.72 -16.97
N TYR A 296 22.94 2.91 -15.90
CA TYR A 296 23.93 1.84 -15.77
C TYR A 296 23.79 0.70 -16.81
N GLU A 297 22.80 0.75 -17.68
CA GLU A 297 22.65 -0.22 -18.77
C GLU A 297 23.75 -0.03 -19.81
N GLY A 298 24.78 -0.84 -19.75
CA GLY A 298 25.89 -0.84 -20.71
C GLY A 298 27.29 -0.83 -20.11
N SER A 299 27.47 -0.45 -18.85
CA SER A 299 28.79 -0.40 -18.20
C SER A 299 29.46 -1.78 -17.97
N ALA A 300 28.78 -2.88 -18.27
CA ALA A 300 29.31 -4.24 -18.11
C ALA A 300 30.46 -4.59 -19.10
N HIS A 301 30.78 -3.75 -20.08
CA HIS A 301 31.79 -4.04 -21.11
C HIS A 301 32.97 -3.04 -21.22
N SER A 302 33.01 -2.00 -20.38
CA SER A 302 34.07 -0.96 -20.48
C SER A 302 35.26 -1.14 -19.54
N GLN A 303 35.42 -2.25 -18.84
CA GLN A 303 36.60 -2.52 -18.01
C GLN A 303 37.64 -3.44 -18.69
N ALA A 304 37.85 -3.28 -19.99
CA ALA A 304 38.98 -3.87 -20.70
C ALA A 304 39.69 -2.77 -21.46
N GLY A 305 40.50 -2.03 -20.80
CA GLY A 305 41.48 -1.11 -21.39
C GLY A 305 42.80 -1.16 -20.65
N PRO A 306 43.91 -0.79 -21.31
CA PRO A 306 45.18 -1.47 -21.37
C PRO A 306 45.96 -1.48 -20.08
#